data_3c279ea9e977ae2b1b7664e6603f32a5
#
_entry.id   3c279ea9e977ae2b1b7664e6603f32a5
#
_cell.length_a   1.000
_cell.length_b   1.000
_cell.length_c   1.000
_cell.angle_alpha   90.00
_cell.angle_beta   90.00
_cell.angle_gamma   90.00
#
_symmetry.space_group_name_H-M   'P 1'
#
loop_
_entity.id
_entity.type
_entity.pdbx_description
1 polymer ?
#
loop_
_entity_poly.entity_id
_entity_poly.type
_entity_poly.pdbx_seq_one_letter_code
_entity_poly.pdbx_strand_id
1 'polypeptide(L)'
;NLFASERQKYIHHVERMLFSCLVDADYLDTEKFMQPSKSEMRKNSTSLSDLTPKLEAYLANFKADSQVNIIRKQIQDCCRKSACKPCGVYSLTVPTGGGKTLSSLLWAMLHAISNNKRRIIIAIPYTSIISQTAAILKGILGEEMVLEHHSNYDYHDNEDRYKDFNPERMASENWDAPIIVKTN
;
A
#
# COMPACT_ATOMS: atom_id res chain seq x y z
N ASN A 1 -37.89 -0.32 -11.22
CA ASN A 1 -37.05 -1.51 -10.92
C ASN A 1 -35.53 -1.30 -10.99
N LEU A 2 -35.06 -0.06 -11.12
CA LEU A 2 -33.63 0.29 -11.01
C LEU A 2 -33.06 -0.03 -9.61
N PHE A 3 -33.83 0.19 -8.55
CA PHE A 3 -33.43 -0.10 -7.17
C PHE A 3 -33.24 -1.60 -6.87
N ALA A 4 -33.98 -2.48 -7.53
CA ALA A 4 -33.79 -3.92 -7.38
C ALA A 4 -32.48 -4.40 -8.01
N SER A 5 -32.08 -3.85 -9.15
CA SER A 5 -30.86 -4.20 -9.87
C SER A 5 -29.60 -3.71 -9.10
N GLU A 6 -29.68 -2.56 -8.46
CA GLU A 6 -28.58 -2.06 -7.62
C GLU A 6 -28.44 -2.91 -6.34
N ARG A 7 -29.54 -3.21 -5.64
CA ARG A 7 -29.49 -4.13 -4.49
C ARG A 7 -28.87 -5.49 -4.84
N GLN A 8 -29.19 -6.03 -6.00
CA GLN A 8 -28.66 -7.32 -6.44
C GLN A 8 -27.13 -7.26 -6.67
N LYS A 9 -26.63 -6.16 -7.23
CA LYS A 9 -25.17 -5.93 -7.36
C LYS A 9 -24.49 -5.89 -5.99
N TYR A 10 -25.06 -5.20 -4.99
CA TYR A 10 -24.50 -5.15 -3.64
C TYR A 10 -24.50 -6.53 -2.96
N ILE A 11 -25.54 -7.34 -3.13
CA ILE A 11 -25.63 -8.67 -2.57
C ILE A 11 -24.48 -9.55 -3.11
N HIS A 12 -24.24 -9.56 -4.43
CA HIS A 12 -23.13 -10.33 -5.01
C HIS A 12 -21.76 -9.88 -4.50
N HIS A 13 -21.56 -8.58 -4.27
CA HIS A 13 -20.31 -8.11 -3.65
C HIS A 13 -20.16 -8.60 -2.21
N VAL A 14 -21.22 -8.55 -1.42
CA VAL A 14 -21.22 -9.03 -0.04
C VAL A 14 -20.99 -10.54 0.01
N GLU A 15 -21.66 -11.33 -0.82
CA GLU A 15 -21.45 -12.79 -0.94
C GLU A 15 -20.01 -13.13 -1.26
N ARG A 16 -19.41 -12.44 -2.26
CA ARG A 16 -18.00 -12.65 -2.64
C ARG A 16 -17.05 -12.26 -1.53
N MET A 17 -17.31 -11.16 -0.84
CA MET A 17 -16.52 -10.73 0.32
C MET A 17 -16.60 -11.75 1.46
N LEU A 18 -17.79 -12.22 1.82
CA LEU A 18 -17.98 -13.22 2.86
C LEU A 18 -17.29 -14.54 2.51
N PHE A 19 -17.42 -14.99 1.26
CA PHE A 19 -16.75 -16.20 0.78
C PHE A 19 -15.24 -16.05 0.85
N SER A 20 -14.70 -14.91 0.39
CA SER A 20 -13.27 -14.62 0.47
C SER A 20 -12.77 -14.60 1.92
N CYS A 21 -13.51 -13.98 2.83
CA CYS A 21 -13.15 -13.96 4.25
C CYS A 21 -13.18 -15.38 4.88
N LEU A 22 -14.14 -16.21 4.48
CA LEU A 22 -14.25 -17.59 4.99
C LEU A 22 -13.05 -18.43 4.51
N VAL A 23 -12.73 -18.38 3.23
CA VAL A 23 -11.59 -19.10 2.66
C VAL A 23 -10.27 -18.64 3.27
N ASP A 24 -10.10 -17.33 3.45
CA ASP A 24 -8.92 -16.74 4.08
C ASP A 24 -8.78 -17.18 5.55
N ALA A 25 -9.88 -17.19 6.30
CA ALA A 25 -9.88 -17.62 7.69
C ALA A 25 -9.54 -19.11 7.83
N ASP A 26 -10.07 -19.98 6.97
CA ASP A 26 -9.78 -21.42 6.94
C ASP A 26 -8.31 -21.66 6.61
N TYR A 27 -7.78 -20.95 5.62
CA TYR A 27 -6.37 -21.03 5.24
C TYR A 27 -5.44 -20.60 6.37
N LEU A 28 -5.71 -19.45 7.01
CA LEU A 28 -4.91 -18.91 8.10
C LEU A 28 -4.97 -19.79 9.37
N ASP A 29 -6.11 -20.39 9.65
CA ASP A 29 -6.24 -21.31 10.78
C ASP A 29 -5.45 -22.61 10.53
N THR A 30 -5.52 -23.15 9.32
CA THR A 30 -4.70 -24.29 8.89
C THR A 30 -3.20 -23.96 8.94
N GLU A 31 -2.78 -22.79 8.43
CA GLU A 31 -1.39 -22.32 8.50
C GLU A 31 -0.92 -22.21 9.94
N LYS A 32 -1.74 -21.63 10.83
CA LYS A 32 -1.43 -21.50 12.25
C LYS A 32 -1.21 -22.84 12.93
N PHE A 33 -1.99 -23.86 12.56
CA PHE A 33 -1.86 -25.21 13.09
C PHE A 33 -0.62 -25.93 12.53
N MET A 34 -0.42 -25.88 11.21
CA MET A 34 0.64 -26.59 10.51
C MET A 34 2.00 -25.91 10.61
N GLN A 35 2.04 -24.57 10.62
CA GLN A 35 3.24 -23.74 10.57
C GLN A 35 3.15 -22.53 11.53
N PRO A 36 3.20 -22.75 12.86
CA PRO A 36 3.03 -21.69 13.85
C PRO A 36 4.01 -20.52 13.70
N SER A 37 5.26 -20.81 13.32
CA SER A 37 6.30 -19.78 13.09
C SER A 37 5.94 -18.83 11.96
N LYS A 38 5.35 -19.33 10.88
CA LYS A 38 4.86 -18.53 9.75
C LYS A 38 3.71 -17.62 10.19
N SER A 39 2.77 -18.14 10.95
CA SER A 39 1.65 -17.37 11.49
C SER A 39 2.11 -16.24 12.45
N GLU A 40 3.16 -16.46 13.24
CA GLU A 40 3.73 -15.43 14.11
C GLU A 40 4.42 -14.31 13.30
N MET A 41 5.09 -14.62 12.19
CA MET A 41 5.71 -13.61 11.31
C MET A 41 4.67 -12.65 10.71
N ARG A 42 3.45 -13.13 10.39
CA ARG A 42 2.37 -12.29 9.87
C ARG A 42 1.83 -11.27 10.89
N LYS A 43 2.01 -11.49 12.19
CA LYS A 43 1.51 -10.60 13.25
C LYS A 43 2.32 -9.31 13.42
N ASN A 44 3.57 -9.30 12.96
CA ASN A 44 4.47 -8.16 13.10
C ASN A 44 4.22 -7.12 12.00
N SER A 45 3.03 -6.53 11.95
CA SER A 45 2.73 -5.46 11.00
C SER A 45 3.10 -4.10 11.59
N THR A 46 4.09 -3.45 11.01
CA THR A 46 4.41 -2.04 11.30
C THR A 46 3.24 -1.15 10.88
N SER A 47 2.86 -0.22 11.73
CA SER A 47 1.73 0.68 11.45
C SER A 47 2.12 1.81 10.48
N LEU A 48 1.13 2.38 9.78
CA LEU A 48 1.35 3.58 8.97
C LEU A 48 1.85 4.76 9.81
N SER A 49 1.49 4.82 11.09
CA SER A 49 1.95 5.84 12.02
C SER A 49 3.46 5.75 12.28
N ASP A 50 4.03 4.54 12.28
CA ASP A 50 5.48 4.34 12.48
C ASP A 50 6.27 4.63 11.20
N LEU A 51 5.63 4.51 10.02
CA LEU A 51 6.26 4.78 8.72
C LEU A 51 6.23 6.25 8.34
N THR A 52 5.24 7.01 8.79
CA THR A 52 5.08 8.42 8.43
C THR A 52 6.31 9.26 8.78
N PRO A 53 6.94 9.13 9.96
CA PRO A 53 8.16 9.87 10.29
C PRO A 53 9.33 9.60 9.35
N LYS A 54 9.44 8.36 8.80
CA LYS A 54 10.50 8.03 7.83
C LYS A 54 10.31 8.80 6.52
N LEU A 55 9.07 8.86 6.02
CA LEU A 55 8.74 9.65 4.83
C LEU A 55 8.97 11.14 5.06
N GLU A 56 8.53 11.67 6.20
CA GLU A 56 8.71 13.07 6.55
C GLU A 56 10.21 13.44 6.66
N ALA A 57 11.02 12.59 7.28
CA ALA A 57 12.48 12.80 7.35
C ALA A 57 13.12 12.79 5.96
N TYR A 58 12.69 11.88 5.08
CA TYR A 58 13.15 11.86 3.69
C TYR A 58 12.79 13.14 2.95
N LEU A 59 11.54 13.61 3.08
CA LEU A 59 11.07 14.84 2.45
C LEU A 59 11.78 16.10 3.00
N ALA A 60 12.17 16.11 4.25
CA ALA A 60 12.91 17.21 4.88
C ALA A 60 14.33 17.38 4.32
N ASN A 61 14.93 16.35 3.72
CA ASN A 61 16.24 16.44 3.08
C ASN A 61 16.24 17.31 1.81
N PHE A 62 15.09 17.56 1.21
CA PHE A 62 14.98 18.42 0.03
C PHE A 62 14.97 19.90 0.47
N LYS A 63 16.13 20.56 0.36
CA LYS A 63 16.26 21.98 0.66
C LYS A 63 15.42 22.83 -0.29
N ALA A 64 14.80 23.89 0.21
CA ALA A 64 14.04 24.85 -0.58
C ALA A 64 14.97 25.88 -1.26
N ASP A 65 15.99 25.37 -1.97
CA ASP A 65 17.07 26.12 -2.62
C ASP A 65 16.79 26.43 -4.10
N SER A 66 15.77 25.79 -4.65
CA SER A 66 15.34 25.99 -6.05
C SER A 66 13.84 26.25 -6.12
N GLN A 67 13.40 26.94 -7.19
CA GLN A 67 11.99 27.23 -7.45
C GLN A 67 11.15 25.94 -7.44
N VAL A 68 11.69 24.85 -7.97
CA VAL A 68 11.01 23.56 -8.03
C VAL A 68 10.82 22.98 -6.62
N ASN A 69 11.82 23.05 -5.78
CA ASN A 69 11.72 22.53 -4.41
C ASN A 69 10.80 23.37 -3.51
N ILE A 70 10.74 24.68 -3.75
CA ILE A 70 9.75 25.57 -3.10
C ILE A 70 8.33 25.11 -3.45
N ILE A 71 8.04 24.88 -4.75
CA ILE A 71 6.73 24.42 -5.21
C ILE A 71 6.41 23.03 -4.63
N ARG A 72 7.37 22.11 -4.63
CA ARG A 72 7.19 20.77 -4.01
C ARG A 72 6.79 20.87 -2.54
N LYS A 73 7.44 21.74 -1.79
CA LYS A 73 7.12 21.99 -0.38
C LYS A 73 5.72 22.54 -0.20
N GLN A 74 5.30 23.50 -1.03
CA GLN A 74 3.94 24.04 -0.99
C GLN A 74 2.89 22.96 -1.29
N ILE A 75 3.15 22.05 -2.25
CA ILE A 75 2.27 20.92 -2.57
C ILE A 75 2.18 19.96 -1.36
N GLN A 76 3.30 19.63 -0.74
CA GLN A 76 3.32 18.79 0.46
C GLN A 76 2.53 19.41 1.61
N ASP A 77 2.65 20.73 1.82
CA ASP A 77 1.91 21.44 2.87
C ASP A 77 0.39 21.45 2.59
N CYS A 78 -0.01 21.60 1.34
CA CYS A 78 -1.42 21.43 0.92
C CYS A 78 -1.91 19.99 1.18
N CYS A 79 -1.09 18.99 0.88
CA CYS A 79 -1.39 17.59 1.16
C CYS A 79 -1.59 17.35 2.66
N ARG A 80 -0.70 17.85 3.52
CA ARG A 80 -0.84 17.75 4.99
C ARG A 80 -2.14 18.37 5.50
N LYS A 81 -2.44 19.59 5.06
CA LYS A 81 -3.65 20.31 5.48
C LYS A 81 -4.94 19.63 5.06
N SER A 82 -4.94 18.96 3.91
CA SER A 82 -6.14 18.30 3.37
C SER A 82 -6.32 16.86 3.84
N ALA A 83 -5.33 16.27 4.50
CA ALA A 83 -5.34 14.85 4.88
C ALA A 83 -6.41 14.49 5.93
N CYS A 84 -6.80 15.44 6.79
CA CYS A 84 -7.82 15.23 7.84
C CYS A 84 -9.27 15.26 7.32
N LYS A 85 -9.48 15.42 6.02
CA LYS A 85 -10.83 15.41 5.43
C LYS A 85 -11.47 14.03 5.56
N PRO A 86 -12.84 13.94 5.53
CA PRO A 86 -13.55 12.66 5.54
C PRO A 86 -13.16 11.76 4.37
N CYS A 87 -13.45 10.45 4.47
CA CYS A 87 -13.27 9.54 3.34
C CYS A 87 -14.07 9.99 2.12
N GLY A 88 -13.46 9.91 0.93
CA GLY A 88 -14.07 10.37 -0.32
C GLY A 88 -13.13 10.21 -1.50
N VAL A 89 -13.53 10.77 -2.64
CA VAL A 89 -12.69 10.82 -3.86
C VAL A 89 -12.00 12.18 -3.91
N TYR A 90 -10.69 12.15 -4.04
CA TYR A 90 -9.84 13.34 -4.10
C TYR A 90 -8.97 13.31 -5.35
N SER A 91 -8.65 14.47 -5.89
CA SER A 91 -7.73 14.62 -7.01
C SER A 91 -6.54 15.48 -6.62
N LEU A 92 -5.35 15.10 -7.09
CA LEU A 92 -4.12 15.87 -6.96
C LEU A 92 -3.61 16.27 -8.34
N THR A 93 -3.82 17.54 -8.70
CA THR A 93 -3.37 18.11 -9.96
C THR A 93 -2.06 18.86 -9.74
N VAL A 94 -0.96 18.27 -10.23
CA VAL A 94 0.40 18.80 -10.06
C VAL A 94 1.15 18.67 -11.37
N PRO A 95 1.93 19.68 -11.79
CA PRO A 95 2.78 19.60 -12.98
C PRO A 95 3.76 18.43 -12.94
N THR A 96 4.21 17.99 -14.10
CA THR A 96 5.29 16.99 -14.21
C THR A 96 6.54 17.50 -13.49
N GLY A 97 7.20 16.63 -12.72
CA GLY A 97 8.35 17.01 -11.89
C GLY A 97 8.00 17.65 -10.53
N GLY A 98 6.72 17.95 -10.27
CA GLY A 98 6.25 18.56 -9.01
C GLY A 98 6.21 17.63 -7.78
N GLY A 99 6.81 16.43 -7.84
CA GLY A 99 6.87 15.50 -6.71
C GLY A 99 5.57 14.76 -6.40
N LYS A 100 4.76 14.51 -7.41
CA LYS A 100 3.42 13.88 -7.30
C LYS A 100 3.41 12.60 -6.48
N THR A 101 4.30 11.67 -6.76
CA THR A 101 4.36 10.36 -6.11
C THR A 101 4.54 10.46 -4.59
N LEU A 102 5.52 11.23 -4.14
CA LEU A 102 5.80 11.37 -2.71
C LEU A 102 4.77 12.24 -2.00
N SER A 103 4.25 13.28 -2.67
CA SER A 103 3.20 14.14 -2.09
C SER A 103 1.87 13.40 -1.96
N SER A 104 1.50 12.56 -2.94
CA SER A 104 0.29 11.73 -2.84
C SER A 104 0.43 10.64 -1.79
N LEU A 105 1.62 10.03 -1.65
CA LEU A 105 1.87 9.06 -0.57
C LEU A 105 1.78 9.72 0.80
N LEU A 106 2.38 10.89 0.99
CA LEU A 106 2.29 11.66 2.23
C LEU A 106 0.83 11.94 2.61
N TRP A 107 0.05 12.43 1.63
CA TRP A 107 -1.37 12.64 1.83
C TRP A 107 -2.10 11.36 2.21
N ALA A 108 -1.85 10.28 1.48
CA ALA A 108 -2.50 8.99 1.70
C ALA A 108 -2.18 8.41 3.09
N MET A 109 -0.93 8.51 3.57
CA MET A 109 -0.53 8.05 4.89
C MET A 109 -1.24 8.85 5.99
N LEU A 110 -1.20 10.16 5.92
CA LEU A 110 -1.86 11.03 6.89
C LEU A 110 -3.39 10.87 6.87
N HIS A 111 -3.97 10.74 5.67
CA HIS A 111 -5.41 10.51 5.51
C HIS A 111 -5.83 9.14 6.05
N ALA A 112 -5.05 8.09 5.79
CA ALA A 112 -5.29 6.76 6.31
C ALA A 112 -5.27 6.74 7.84
N ILE A 113 -4.29 7.37 8.46
CA ILE A 113 -4.19 7.50 9.93
C ILE A 113 -5.41 8.25 10.48
N SER A 114 -5.75 9.41 9.91
CA SER A 114 -6.90 10.22 10.35
C SER A 114 -8.24 9.50 10.23
N ASN A 115 -8.36 8.55 9.30
CA ASN A 115 -9.59 7.79 9.04
C ASN A 115 -9.50 6.32 9.46
N ASN A 116 -8.56 5.95 10.33
CA ASN A 116 -8.37 4.59 10.86
C ASN A 116 -8.23 3.51 9.77
N LYS A 117 -7.55 3.84 8.66
CA LYS A 117 -7.21 2.87 7.61
C LYS A 117 -5.84 2.25 7.90
N ARG A 118 -5.69 0.98 7.53
CA ARG A 118 -4.49 0.20 7.85
C ARG A 118 -3.53 0.06 6.68
N ARG A 119 -4.01 0.22 5.45
CA ARG A 119 -3.25 -0.06 4.23
C ARG A 119 -3.45 1.03 3.20
N ILE A 120 -2.45 1.18 2.33
CA ILE A 120 -2.49 2.05 1.16
C ILE A 120 -2.23 1.17 -0.07
N ILE A 121 -3.11 1.26 -1.05
CA ILE A 121 -2.97 0.58 -2.34
C ILE A 121 -2.70 1.62 -3.40
N ILE A 122 -1.55 1.50 -4.08
CA ILE A 122 -1.13 2.37 -5.18
C ILE A 122 -1.32 1.58 -6.48
N ALA A 123 -2.34 1.92 -7.25
CA ALA A 123 -2.60 1.30 -8.55
C ALA A 123 -1.97 2.11 -9.67
N ILE A 124 -1.08 1.48 -10.47
CA ILE A 124 -0.34 2.10 -11.56
C ILE A 124 -0.56 1.27 -12.83
N PRO A 125 -0.85 1.90 -14.00
CA PRO A 125 -1.19 1.15 -15.21
C PRO A 125 -0.01 0.46 -15.90
N TYR A 126 1.24 0.78 -15.54
CA TYR A 126 2.44 0.26 -16.23
C TYR A 126 3.38 -0.43 -15.26
N THR A 127 3.78 -1.68 -15.56
CA THR A 127 4.66 -2.50 -14.71
C THR A 127 6.02 -1.86 -14.47
N SER A 128 6.64 -1.25 -15.49
CA SER A 128 7.93 -0.57 -15.34
C SER A 128 7.91 0.59 -14.32
N ILE A 129 6.76 1.29 -14.22
CA ILE A 129 6.59 2.37 -13.24
C ILE A 129 6.33 1.80 -11.85
N ILE A 130 5.69 0.62 -11.77
CA ILE A 130 5.47 -0.07 -10.48
C ILE A 130 6.82 -0.40 -9.84
N SER A 131 7.71 -1.09 -10.55
CA SER A 131 9.02 -1.49 -10.02
C SER A 131 9.86 -0.29 -9.61
N GLN A 132 9.87 0.77 -10.44
CA GLN A 132 10.54 2.01 -10.08
C GLN A 132 9.94 2.67 -8.82
N THR A 133 8.61 2.72 -8.73
CA THR A 133 7.91 3.30 -7.59
C THR A 133 8.14 2.47 -6.34
N ALA A 134 7.98 1.16 -6.43
CA ALA A 134 8.22 0.24 -5.32
C ALA A 134 9.65 0.35 -4.80
N ALA A 135 10.67 0.37 -5.67
CA ALA A 135 12.07 0.52 -5.29
C ALA A 135 12.33 1.84 -4.53
N ILE A 136 11.75 2.95 -4.97
CA ILE A 136 11.87 4.23 -4.26
C ILE A 136 11.22 4.14 -2.87
N LEU A 137 10.03 3.56 -2.78
CA LEU A 137 9.30 3.47 -1.52
C LEU A 137 9.96 2.49 -0.56
N LYS A 138 10.47 1.37 -1.03
CA LYS A 138 11.27 0.41 -0.27
C LYS A 138 12.52 1.07 0.32
N GLY A 139 13.22 1.86 -0.48
CA GLY A 139 14.41 2.62 -0.02
C GLY A 139 14.11 3.64 1.08
N ILE A 140 12.89 4.19 1.12
CA ILE A 140 12.49 5.19 2.14
C ILE A 140 11.93 4.52 3.40
N LEU A 141 11.08 3.52 3.23
CA LEU A 141 10.24 2.96 4.31
C LEU A 141 10.79 1.63 4.84
N GLY A 142 11.52 0.91 4.04
CA GLY A 142 12.04 -0.45 4.29
C GLY A 142 11.44 -1.47 3.34
N GLU A 143 12.23 -2.50 3.00
CA GLU A 143 11.86 -3.55 2.03
C GLU A 143 10.54 -4.25 2.39
N GLU A 144 10.37 -4.63 3.65
CA GLU A 144 9.22 -5.39 4.14
C GLU A 144 7.93 -4.55 4.22
N MET A 145 8.04 -3.22 4.10
CA MET A 145 6.90 -2.31 4.25
C MET A 145 6.15 -2.08 2.95
N VAL A 146 6.75 -2.44 1.82
CA VAL A 146 6.21 -2.16 0.49
C VAL A 146 6.15 -3.44 -0.33
N LEU A 147 4.94 -3.90 -0.59
CA LEU A 147 4.69 -5.04 -1.47
C LEU A 147 4.56 -4.57 -2.92
N GLU A 148 5.38 -5.11 -3.81
CA GLU A 148 5.22 -5.01 -5.25
C GLU A 148 4.40 -6.20 -5.74
N HIS A 149 3.28 -5.95 -6.44
CA HIS A 149 2.37 -6.99 -6.88
C HIS A 149 1.90 -6.77 -8.33
N HIS A 150 2.46 -7.56 -9.24
CA HIS A 150 2.02 -7.62 -10.64
C HIS A 150 2.38 -8.97 -11.26
N SER A 151 1.77 -9.30 -12.41
CA SER A 151 1.89 -10.61 -13.07
C SER A 151 3.32 -11.00 -13.50
N ASN A 152 4.20 -10.04 -13.68
CA ASN A 152 5.59 -10.25 -14.12
C ASN A 152 6.58 -10.14 -12.96
N TYR A 153 6.12 -10.11 -11.72
CA TYR A 153 7.00 -10.09 -10.57
C TYR A 153 7.47 -11.52 -10.28
N ASP A 154 8.70 -11.81 -10.65
CA ASP A 154 9.37 -13.05 -10.24
C ASP A 154 9.73 -12.89 -8.76
N TYR A 155 8.97 -13.55 -7.91
CA TYR A 155 9.42 -13.80 -6.54
C TYR A 155 10.70 -14.62 -6.70
N HIS A 156 11.86 -14.01 -6.44
CA HIS A 156 13.14 -14.68 -6.59
C HIS A 156 13.10 -16.02 -5.86
N ASP A 157 12.79 -17.07 -6.61
CA ASP A 157 13.05 -18.45 -6.24
C ASP A 157 14.58 -18.60 -6.23
N ASN A 158 15.19 -18.16 -5.13
CA ASN A 158 16.52 -18.67 -4.82
C ASN A 158 16.38 -20.20 -4.79
N GLU A 159 17.21 -20.89 -5.56
CA GLU A 159 17.19 -22.31 -5.92
C GLU A 159 17.11 -23.32 -4.75
N ASP A 160 16.94 -22.88 -3.54
CA ASP A 160 16.63 -23.68 -2.37
C ASP A 160 15.15 -24.02 -2.32
N ARG A 161 14.73 -25.01 -3.10
CA ARG A 161 13.37 -25.62 -3.14
C ARG A 161 12.85 -26.13 -1.79
N TYR A 162 13.55 -25.86 -0.68
CA TYR A 162 13.22 -26.33 0.67
C TYR A 162 13.01 -25.20 1.69
N LYS A 163 13.10 -23.93 1.30
CA LYS A 163 12.71 -22.82 2.19
C LYS A 163 11.32 -22.29 1.78
N ASP A 164 10.28 -22.93 2.33
CA ASP A 164 8.87 -22.52 2.22
C ASP A 164 8.58 -21.12 2.81
N PHE A 165 9.58 -20.35 3.16
CA PHE A 165 9.48 -19.07 3.85
C PHE A 165 10.07 -17.93 3.02
N ASN A 166 9.37 -17.53 1.94
CA ASN A 166 9.64 -16.24 1.31
C ASN A 166 8.68 -15.19 1.89
N PRO A 167 9.15 -14.20 2.68
CA PRO A 167 8.31 -13.17 3.29
C PRO A 167 7.51 -12.37 2.26
N GLU A 168 8.08 -12.10 1.07
CA GLU A 168 7.41 -11.36 0.00
C GLU A 168 6.24 -12.14 -0.59
N ARG A 169 6.41 -13.46 -0.81
CA ARG A 169 5.33 -14.33 -1.25
C ARG A 169 4.20 -14.41 -0.23
N MET A 170 4.55 -14.53 1.05
CA MET A 170 3.57 -14.52 2.14
C MET A 170 2.80 -13.20 2.20
N ALA A 171 3.48 -12.07 2.06
CA ALA A 171 2.84 -10.76 2.04
C ALA A 171 1.91 -10.60 0.82
N SER A 172 2.25 -11.22 -0.34
CA SER A 172 1.44 -11.15 -1.55
C SER A 172 0.15 -11.95 -1.48
N GLU A 173 0.14 -13.05 -0.72
CA GLU A 173 -1.05 -13.89 -0.56
C GLU A 173 -2.21 -13.13 0.07
N ASN A 174 -1.96 -12.36 1.14
CA ASN A 174 -2.97 -11.63 1.91
C ASN A 174 -2.81 -10.11 1.88
N TRP A 175 -1.87 -9.60 1.10
CA TRP A 175 -1.52 -8.18 1.08
C TRP A 175 -1.23 -7.62 2.48
N ASP A 176 -0.41 -8.33 3.27
CA ASP A 176 -0.14 -7.99 4.68
C ASP A 176 0.75 -6.77 4.84
N ALA A 177 1.44 -6.31 3.78
CA ALA A 177 2.23 -5.10 3.82
C ALA A 177 1.35 -3.84 3.98
N PRO A 178 1.82 -2.82 4.72
CA PRO A 178 1.08 -1.57 4.89
C PRO A 178 0.95 -0.75 3.60
N ILE A 179 1.85 -0.92 2.63
CA ILE A 179 1.82 -0.27 1.32
C ILE A 179 1.93 -1.31 0.22
N ILE A 180 1.00 -1.27 -0.72
CA ILE A 180 0.93 -2.20 -1.85
C ILE A 180 1.00 -1.39 -3.14
N VAL A 181 1.94 -1.72 -4.03
CA VAL A 181 2.07 -1.12 -5.36
C VAL A 181 1.70 -2.19 -6.38
N LYS A 182 0.65 -1.94 -7.17
CA LYS A 182 0.11 -2.96 -8.09
C LYS A 182 -0.31 -2.38 -9.43
N THR A 183 -0.53 -3.27 -10.42
CA THR A 183 -1.26 -2.93 -11.66
C THR A 183 -2.76 -2.74 -11.38
N ASN A 184 -3.42 -2.04 -12.29
CA ASN A 184 -4.89 -1.95 -12.31
C ASN A 184 -5.51 -3.34 -12.54
#